data_26d93cc1bc9926560a51b397d075842e
#
_entry.id   26d93cc1bc9926560a51b397d075842e
#
_cell.length_a   1.000
_cell.length_b   1.000
_cell.length_c   1.000
_cell.angle_alpha   90.00
_cell.angle_beta   90.00
_cell.angle_gamma   90.00
#
_symmetry.space_group_name_H-M   'P 1'
#
loop_
_entity.id
_entity.type
_entity.pdbx_description
1 polymer ?
#
loop_
_entity_poly.entity_id
_entity_poly.type
_entity_poly.pdbx_seq_one_letter_code
_entity_poly.pdbx_strand_id
1 'polypeptide(L)'
;NEMLIADRCILTNVSWNDLNACNLIFGKCIIIEGYHYQIRLLQIGTDKAKPNEWDAALDIVGEDNRLWNWKWTYFWGQETPACGPIANEYTRAYRGYSFARTWSWAGSGLRRSDVGFRPVLVPLNTKQFTPALLGQRVMIWGGQNIVNGYLEQVTDYDVLLSNWHGSVSYT
;
A
#
# COMPACT_ATOMS: atom_id res chain seq x y z
N ASN A 1 0.84 5.73 -10.02
CA ASN A 1 1.70 4.78 -9.29
C ASN A 1 0.87 3.55 -8.96
N GLU A 2 1.33 2.39 -9.42
CA GLU A 2 0.70 1.13 -9.07
C GLU A 2 1.00 0.79 -7.61
N MET A 3 -0.04 0.34 -6.89
CA MET A 3 0.07 -0.09 -5.50
C MET A 3 -0.93 -1.22 -5.24
N LEU A 4 -0.59 -2.11 -4.33
CA LEU A 4 -1.46 -3.17 -3.84
C LEU A 4 -2.03 -2.74 -2.49
N ILE A 5 -3.33 -2.57 -2.40
CA ILE A 5 -4.00 -2.18 -1.16
C ILE A 5 -4.59 -3.42 -0.50
N ALA A 6 -4.33 -3.62 0.79
CA ALA A 6 -4.96 -4.72 1.52
C ALA A 6 -6.49 -4.59 1.51
N ASP A 7 -7.18 -5.67 1.27
CA ASP A 7 -8.65 -5.73 1.24
C ASP A 7 -9.29 -5.46 2.62
N ARG A 8 -8.51 -5.54 3.69
CA ARG A 8 -8.94 -5.36 5.08
C ARG A 8 -7.81 -4.87 5.98
N CYS A 9 -8.13 -4.48 7.21
CA CYS A 9 -7.12 -4.38 8.25
C CYS A 9 -6.53 -5.75 8.53
N ILE A 10 -5.21 -5.88 8.40
CA ILE A 10 -4.48 -7.11 8.70
C ILE A 10 -4.10 -7.23 10.17
N LEU A 11 -4.20 -6.14 10.91
CA LEU A 11 -3.94 -6.04 12.33
C LEU A 11 -4.89 -4.99 12.93
N THR A 12 -5.52 -5.32 14.04
CA THR A 12 -6.34 -4.39 14.84
C THR A 12 -5.79 -4.24 16.25
N ASN A 13 -6.37 -3.37 17.05
CA ASN A 13 -5.90 -3.06 18.39
C ASN A 13 -4.44 -2.54 18.42
N VAL A 14 -4.07 -1.80 17.40
CA VAL A 14 -2.76 -1.19 17.20
C VAL A 14 -2.93 0.32 17.07
N SER A 15 -2.11 1.09 17.79
CA SER A 15 -2.10 2.55 17.69
C SER A 15 -1.28 3.03 16.49
N TRP A 16 -1.51 4.27 16.08
CA TRP A 16 -0.67 4.93 15.08
C TRP A 16 0.80 5.01 15.56
N ASN A 17 0.99 5.28 16.86
CA ASN A 17 2.33 5.35 17.46
C ASN A 17 3.06 4.00 17.40
N ASP A 18 2.36 2.86 17.58
CA ASP A 18 2.96 1.53 17.44
C ASP A 18 3.45 1.30 16.02
N LEU A 19 2.61 1.68 15.03
CA LEU A 19 2.97 1.56 13.62
C LEU A 19 4.14 2.47 13.26
N ASN A 20 4.17 3.69 13.82
CA ASN A 20 5.26 4.64 13.61
C ASN A 20 6.60 4.12 14.18
N ALA A 21 6.56 3.52 15.36
CA ALA A 21 7.74 2.90 15.98
C ALA A 21 8.32 1.76 15.13
N CYS A 22 7.48 1.12 14.30
CA CYS A 22 7.88 0.07 13.35
C CYS A 22 8.23 0.60 11.95
N ASN A 23 8.23 1.92 11.73
CA ASN A 23 8.41 2.58 10.43
C ASN A 23 7.35 2.20 9.37
N LEU A 24 6.12 1.87 9.79
CA LEU A 24 5.04 1.43 8.92
C LEU A 24 4.11 2.56 8.45
N ILE A 25 4.33 3.80 8.88
CA ILE A 25 3.50 4.94 8.49
C ILE A 25 3.88 5.44 7.10
N PHE A 26 5.13 5.88 6.92
CA PHE A 26 5.60 6.56 5.71
C PHE A 26 6.34 5.62 4.75
N GLY A 27 6.75 4.48 5.21
CA GLY A 27 7.30 3.44 4.37
C GLY A 27 8.53 2.73 4.93
N LYS A 28 8.49 1.41 4.85
CA LYS A 28 9.59 0.51 5.16
C LYS A 28 9.77 -0.47 4.02
N CYS A 29 11.01 -0.69 3.61
CA CYS A 29 11.31 -1.73 2.63
C CYS A 29 11.14 -3.10 3.25
N ILE A 30 10.41 -3.97 2.56
CA ILE A 30 10.23 -5.39 2.92
C ILE A 30 10.42 -6.26 1.68
N ILE A 31 10.67 -7.55 1.91
CA ILE A 31 10.77 -8.55 0.86
C ILE A 31 9.66 -9.58 1.10
N ILE A 32 8.84 -9.81 0.08
CA ILE A 32 7.80 -10.84 0.08
C ILE A 32 8.07 -11.75 -1.11
N GLU A 33 8.32 -13.04 -0.85
CA GLU A 33 8.61 -14.04 -1.90
C GLU A 33 9.74 -13.64 -2.87
N GLY A 34 10.72 -12.87 -2.37
CA GLY A 34 11.85 -12.38 -3.17
C GLY A 34 11.61 -11.06 -3.89
N TYR A 35 10.40 -10.49 -3.82
CA TYR A 35 10.07 -9.18 -4.39
C TYR A 35 10.19 -8.08 -3.36
N HIS A 36 10.70 -6.92 -3.78
CA HIS A 36 10.91 -5.76 -2.92
C HIS A 36 9.69 -4.83 -2.97
N TYR A 37 9.20 -4.45 -1.80
CA TYR A 37 8.09 -3.52 -1.64
C TYR A 37 8.41 -2.47 -0.59
N GLN A 38 7.79 -1.31 -0.74
CA GLN A 38 7.61 -0.38 0.35
C GLN A 38 6.24 -0.65 0.97
N ILE A 39 6.22 -1.08 2.25
CA ILE A 39 4.98 -1.19 3.02
C ILE A 39 4.75 0.09 3.81
N ARG A 40 3.54 0.64 3.75
CA ARG A 40 3.16 1.86 4.46
C ARG A 40 1.65 1.96 4.67
N LEU A 41 1.20 2.98 5.39
CA LEU A 41 -0.21 3.37 5.40
C LEU A 41 -0.62 4.06 4.10
N LEU A 42 -1.92 4.06 3.82
CA LEU A 42 -2.54 4.86 2.78
C LEU A 42 -2.50 6.35 3.14
N GLN A 43 -2.39 7.19 2.12
CA GLN A 43 -2.76 8.59 2.21
C GLN A 43 -4.28 8.72 2.09
N ILE A 44 -4.92 9.17 3.14
CA ILE A 44 -6.39 9.19 3.25
C ILE A 44 -6.97 10.60 3.36
N GLY A 45 -6.11 11.61 3.26
CA GLY A 45 -6.46 13.01 3.32
C GLY A 45 -6.46 13.61 4.73
N THR A 46 -6.18 14.90 4.80
CA THR A 46 -6.19 15.70 6.04
C THR A 46 -7.59 16.11 6.48
N ASP A 47 -8.57 15.93 5.61
CA ASP A 47 -10.00 16.07 5.84
C ASP A 47 -10.77 15.20 4.82
N LYS A 48 -12.09 15.17 4.94
CA LYS A 48 -12.98 14.36 4.09
C LYS A 48 -13.03 14.82 2.61
N ALA A 49 -12.62 16.04 2.31
CA ALA A 49 -12.79 16.65 0.99
C ALA A 49 -11.50 16.67 0.14
N LYS A 50 -10.36 16.32 0.71
CA LYS A 50 -9.08 16.34 0.00
C LYS A 50 -8.91 15.11 -0.88
N PRO A 51 -8.38 15.25 -2.11
CA PRO A 51 -7.97 14.09 -2.90
C PRO A 51 -6.96 13.25 -2.14
N ASN A 52 -7.12 11.93 -2.21
CA ASN A 52 -6.24 10.96 -1.51
C ASN A 52 -6.26 9.60 -2.20
N GLU A 53 -5.33 8.72 -1.80
CA GLU A 53 -5.17 7.39 -2.41
C GLU A 53 -6.39 6.49 -2.19
N TRP A 54 -7.02 6.57 -1.02
CA TRP A 54 -8.19 5.73 -0.71
C TRP A 54 -9.39 6.09 -1.58
N ASP A 55 -9.73 7.37 -1.68
CA ASP A 55 -10.84 7.80 -2.54
C ASP A 55 -10.57 7.48 -4.01
N ALA A 56 -9.32 7.64 -4.48
CA ALA A 56 -8.94 7.25 -5.84
C ALA A 56 -9.12 5.75 -6.10
N ALA A 57 -8.79 4.90 -5.14
CA ALA A 57 -9.01 3.45 -5.27
C ALA A 57 -10.50 3.11 -5.31
N LEU A 58 -11.33 3.75 -4.48
CA LEU A 58 -12.77 3.57 -4.48
C LEU A 58 -13.43 4.07 -5.79
N ASP A 59 -12.91 5.14 -6.38
CA ASP A 59 -13.40 5.66 -7.66
C ASP A 59 -13.17 4.67 -8.82
N ILE A 60 -12.08 3.89 -8.75
CA ILE A 60 -11.75 2.89 -9.77
C ILE A 60 -12.50 1.57 -9.55
N VAL A 61 -12.57 1.09 -8.31
CA VAL A 61 -12.99 -0.29 -7.99
C VAL A 61 -14.40 -0.34 -7.40
N GLY A 62 -14.92 0.80 -6.89
CA GLY A 62 -16.18 0.87 -6.17
C GLY A 62 -16.03 0.68 -4.65
N GLU A 63 -17.16 0.82 -3.94
CA GLU A 63 -17.18 0.88 -2.46
C GLU A 63 -17.72 -0.39 -1.79
N ASP A 64 -17.80 -1.51 -2.54
CA ASP A 64 -18.40 -2.74 -2.01
C ASP A 64 -17.66 -3.25 -0.78
N ASN A 65 -18.38 -3.35 0.34
CA ASN A 65 -17.80 -3.86 1.59
C ASN A 65 -17.34 -5.33 1.49
N ARG A 66 -17.90 -6.13 0.57
CA ARG A 66 -17.45 -7.52 0.36
C ARG A 66 -16.02 -7.57 -0.17
N LEU A 67 -15.60 -6.53 -0.89
CA LEU A 67 -14.23 -6.40 -1.37
C LEU A 67 -13.34 -5.72 -0.32
N TRP A 68 -13.82 -4.62 0.25
CA TRP A 68 -12.95 -3.73 1.04
C TRP A 68 -13.00 -3.95 2.55
N ASN A 69 -13.99 -4.69 3.07
CA ASN A 69 -14.13 -4.99 4.50
C ASN A 69 -13.98 -3.76 5.42
N TRP A 70 -14.59 -2.64 5.02
CA TRP A 70 -14.53 -1.38 5.78
C TRP A 70 -15.57 -1.28 6.90
N LYS A 71 -16.62 -2.10 6.84
CA LYS A 71 -17.74 -2.03 7.80
C LYS A 71 -17.29 -2.46 9.20
N TRP A 72 -17.59 -1.61 10.16
CA TRP A 72 -17.24 -1.78 11.58
C TRP A 72 -15.74 -1.78 11.89
N THR A 73 -14.90 -1.30 10.95
CA THR A 73 -13.45 -1.20 11.17
C THR A 73 -12.93 0.10 10.58
N TYR A 74 -12.24 0.89 11.41
CA TYR A 74 -11.42 2.00 10.97
C TYR A 74 -10.02 1.53 10.60
N PHE A 75 -9.36 2.22 9.72
CA PHE A 75 -7.94 2.06 9.45
C PHE A 75 -7.22 3.40 9.49
N TRP A 76 -6.03 3.39 10.09
CA TRP A 76 -5.18 4.56 10.19
C TRP A 76 -4.70 5.04 8.83
N GLY A 77 -4.59 6.36 8.67
CA GLY A 77 -3.89 7.02 7.58
C GLY A 77 -2.58 7.66 8.03
N GLN A 78 -1.87 8.25 7.08
CA GLN A 78 -0.62 8.94 7.36
C GLN A 78 -0.84 10.30 8.02
N GLU A 79 -1.98 10.95 7.76
CA GLU A 79 -2.17 12.38 7.94
C GLU A 79 -2.61 12.76 9.34
N THR A 80 -2.20 13.98 9.71
CA THR A 80 -2.79 14.77 10.78
C THR A 80 -3.97 15.57 10.20
N PRO A 81 -5.09 15.74 10.95
CA PRO A 81 -6.17 16.64 10.54
C PRO A 81 -5.69 18.04 10.20
N ALA A 82 -6.27 18.68 9.17
CA ALA A 82 -5.74 19.93 8.61
C ALA A 82 -6.01 21.17 9.46
N CYS A 83 -7.06 21.18 10.27
CA CYS A 83 -7.49 22.41 10.96
C CYS A 83 -8.26 22.16 12.24
N GLY A 84 -8.44 23.22 13.01
CA GLY A 84 -9.19 23.24 14.27
C GLY A 84 -8.40 22.65 15.44
N PRO A 85 -9.04 22.47 16.59
CA PRO A 85 -8.43 21.90 17.80
C PRO A 85 -7.87 20.49 17.63
N ILE A 86 -8.30 19.79 16.57
CA ILE A 86 -7.87 18.45 16.21
C ILE A 86 -6.60 18.42 15.36
N ALA A 87 -6.16 19.57 14.83
CA ALA A 87 -4.92 19.70 14.04
C ALA A 87 -3.71 19.83 14.96
N ASN A 88 -3.34 18.74 15.62
CA ASN A 88 -2.23 18.71 16.58
C ASN A 88 -1.42 17.41 16.45
N GLU A 89 -0.27 17.37 17.11
CA GLU A 89 0.66 16.25 17.05
C GLU A 89 0.14 14.93 17.64
N TYR A 90 -0.92 15.00 18.45
CA TYR A 90 -1.49 13.83 19.13
C TYR A 90 -2.68 13.22 18.41
N THR A 91 -3.12 13.78 17.29
CA THR A 91 -4.25 13.29 16.51
C THR A 91 -3.84 12.79 15.14
N ARG A 92 -4.52 11.75 14.68
CA ARG A 92 -4.30 11.16 13.35
C ARG A 92 -5.63 10.84 12.69
N ALA A 93 -5.65 10.96 11.37
CA ALA A 93 -6.80 10.62 10.55
C ALA A 93 -6.98 9.11 10.44
N TYR A 94 -8.24 8.67 10.35
CA TYR A 94 -8.60 7.30 10.01
C TYR A 94 -9.90 7.27 9.19
N ARG A 95 -10.12 6.18 8.47
CA ARG A 95 -11.27 6.00 7.58
C ARG A 95 -11.99 4.68 7.80
N GLY A 96 -13.24 4.59 7.28
CA GLY A 96 -14.05 3.39 7.30
C GLY A 96 -15.17 3.42 8.34
N TYR A 97 -15.56 2.25 8.84
CA TYR A 97 -16.53 1.95 9.87
C TYR A 97 -17.99 2.04 9.40
N SER A 98 -18.56 3.21 9.20
CA SER A 98 -19.97 3.38 8.80
C SER A 98 -20.16 3.30 7.29
N PHE A 99 -19.25 3.92 6.55
CA PHE A 99 -19.19 3.94 5.08
C PHE A 99 -17.72 3.93 4.63
N ALA A 100 -17.48 3.47 3.41
CA ALA A 100 -16.11 3.41 2.86
C ALA A 100 -15.37 4.74 2.95
N ARG A 101 -16.05 5.84 2.65
CA ARG A 101 -15.47 7.20 2.64
C ARG A 101 -15.59 7.95 3.97
N THR A 102 -16.12 7.32 5.01
CA THR A 102 -16.17 8.00 6.31
C THR A 102 -14.76 8.39 6.73
N TRP A 103 -14.57 9.69 6.96
CA TRP A 103 -13.33 10.26 7.48
C TRP A 103 -13.54 10.72 8.92
N SER A 104 -12.60 10.43 9.78
CA SER A 104 -12.63 10.86 11.17
C SER A 104 -11.20 10.91 11.71
N TRP A 105 -11.04 11.09 13.00
CA TRP A 105 -9.76 11.23 13.68
C TRP A 105 -9.78 10.65 15.07
N ALA A 106 -8.61 10.30 15.59
CA ALA A 106 -8.44 9.86 16.97
C ALA A 106 -7.03 10.20 17.48
N GLY A 107 -6.84 10.06 18.79
CA GLY A 107 -5.51 10.18 19.40
C GLY A 107 -4.54 9.14 18.82
N SER A 108 -3.32 9.56 18.54
CA SER A 108 -2.28 8.70 17.92
C SER A 108 -1.90 7.47 18.76
N GLY A 109 -2.18 7.51 20.07
CA GLY A 109 -1.97 6.38 21.00
C GLY A 109 -3.19 5.47 21.18
N LEU A 110 -4.31 5.74 20.50
CA LEU A 110 -5.53 4.94 20.62
C LEU A 110 -5.31 3.51 20.13
N ARG A 111 -5.72 2.54 20.98
CA ARG A 111 -5.80 1.11 20.64
C ARG A 111 -7.23 0.63 20.86
N ARG A 112 -7.86 0.15 19.81
CA ARG A 112 -9.21 -0.42 19.86
C ARG A 112 -9.31 -1.59 18.88
N SER A 113 -10.20 -2.54 19.18
CA SER A 113 -10.43 -3.71 18.34
C SER A 113 -11.02 -3.39 16.97
N ASP A 114 -11.62 -2.22 16.81
CA ASP A 114 -12.21 -1.70 15.58
C ASP A 114 -11.34 -0.65 14.86
N VAL A 115 -10.08 -0.50 15.25
CA VAL A 115 -9.11 0.39 14.59
C VAL A 115 -7.85 -0.39 14.26
N GLY A 116 -7.35 -0.25 13.03
CA GLY A 116 -6.25 -1.10 12.62
C GLY A 116 -5.35 -0.58 11.51
N PHE A 117 -4.48 -1.49 11.11
CA PHE A 117 -3.50 -1.33 10.05
C PHE A 117 -4.01 -1.97 8.76
N ARG A 118 -4.27 -1.13 7.78
CA ARG A 118 -4.52 -1.51 6.38
C ARG A 118 -3.34 -1.05 5.55
N PRO A 119 -2.39 -1.91 5.26
CA PRO A 119 -1.21 -1.54 4.49
C PRO A 119 -1.51 -1.34 3.02
N VAL A 120 -0.65 -0.54 2.40
CA VAL A 120 -0.41 -0.54 0.98
C VAL A 120 1.01 -1.03 0.72
N LEU A 121 1.17 -1.83 -0.32
CA LEU A 121 2.46 -2.25 -0.83
C LEU A 121 2.72 -1.51 -2.15
N VAL A 122 3.80 -0.76 -2.20
CA VAL A 122 4.28 -0.12 -3.42
C VAL A 122 5.46 -0.95 -3.93
N PRO A 123 5.36 -1.57 -5.11
CA PRO A 123 6.47 -2.32 -5.68
C PRO A 123 7.68 -1.41 -5.92
N LEU A 124 8.84 -1.84 -5.48
CA LEU A 124 10.09 -1.14 -5.68
C LEU A 124 10.75 -1.66 -6.96
N ASN A 125 10.25 -1.22 -8.10
CA ASN A 125 10.83 -1.53 -9.38
C ASN A 125 11.59 -0.34 -9.94
N THR A 126 12.74 -0.64 -10.53
CA THR A 126 13.36 0.31 -11.44
C THR A 126 12.53 0.35 -12.72
N LYS A 127 12.18 1.54 -13.19
CA LYS A 127 11.49 1.71 -14.48
C LYS A 127 12.38 1.35 -15.68
N GLN A 128 13.66 1.15 -15.42
CA GLN A 128 14.66 0.75 -16.43
C GLN A 128 15.35 -0.53 -15.97
N PHE A 129 15.36 -1.51 -16.83
CA PHE A 129 16.20 -2.68 -16.66
C PHE A 129 17.65 -2.28 -16.94
N THR A 130 18.50 -2.53 -15.97
CA THR A 130 19.94 -2.26 -16.10
C THR A 130 20.73 -3.55 -15.89
N PRO A 131 21.97 -3.64 -16.40
CA PRO A 131 22.82 -4.80 -16.14
C PRO A 131 23.02 -5.12 -14.64
N ALA A 132 22.86 -4.13 -13.76
CA ALA A 132 22.94 -4.33 -12.32
C ALA A 132 21.82 -5.22 -11.75
N LEU A 133 20.73 -5.41 -12.50
CA LEU A 133 19.62 -6.30 -12.14
C LEU A 133 19.78 -7.74 -12.63
N LEU A 134 20.80 -8.03 -13.44
CA LEU A 134 21.05 -9.39 -13.94
C LEU A 134 21.25 -10.36 -12.78
N GLY A 135 20.61 -11.52 -12.88
CA GLY A 135 20.59 -12.54 -11.82
C GLY A 135 19.66 -12.23 -10.66
N GLN A 136 19.02 -11.06 -10.61
CA GLN A 136 18.03 -10.73 -9.59
C GLN A 136 16.64 -11.21 -9.99
N ARG A 137 15.83 -11.57 -8.98
CA ARG A 137 14.44 -11.88 -9.20
C ARG A 137 13.65 -10.58 -9.43
N VAL A 138 12.95 -10.51 -10.57
CA VAL A 138 12.16 -9.35 -10.96
C VAL A 138 10.71 -9.75 -11.21
N MET A 139 9.82 -8.80 -11.08
CA MET A 139 8.42 -8.91 -11.46
C MET A 139 8.10 -7.80 -12.46
N ILE A 140 7.54 -8.19 -13.59
CA ILE A 140 7.13 -7.29 -14.67
C ILE A 140 5.62 -7.38 -14.79
N TRP A 141 4.94 -6.25 -14.86
CA TRP A 141 3.50 -6.22 -15.08
C TRP A 141 3.11 -5.14 -16.08
N GLY A 142 2.02 -5.41 -16.79
CA GLY A 142 1.41 -4.49 -17.73
C GLY A 142 0.00 -4.95 -18.08
N GLY A 143 -0.95 -4.04 -18.07
CA GLY A 143 -2.34 -4.39 -18.25
C GLY A 143 -2.81 -5.39 -17.19
N GLN A 144 -3.26 -6.58 -17.62
CA GLN A 144 -3.72 -7.66 -16.73
C GLN A 144 -2.67 -8.79 -16.56
N ASN A 145 -1.50 -8.62 -17.13
CA ASN A 145 -0.46 -9.65 -17.11
C ASN A 145 0.61 -9.35 -16.08
N ILE A 146 1.01 -10.39 -15.34
CA ILE A 146 2.12 -10.34 -14.40
C ILE A 146 3.05 -11.51 -14.75
N VAL A 147 4.33 -11.19 -14.91
CA VAL A 147 5.38 -12.18 -15.17
C VAL A 147 6.49 -11.99 -14.17
N ASN A 148 7.04 -13.09 -13.67
CA ASN A 148 8.15 -13.04 -12.73
C ASN A 148 9.22 -14.07 -13.07
N GLY A 149 10.46 -13.78 -12.69
CA GLY A 149 11.60 -14.65 -12.93
C GLY A 149 12.92 -13.98 -12.56
N TYR A 150 14.00 -14.68 -12.81
CA TYR A 150 15.34 -14.13 -12.69
C TYR A 150 15.72 -13.45 -14.00
N LEU A 151 16.20 -12.21 -13.91
CA LEU A 151 16.60 -11.46 -15.09
C LEU A 151 17.94 -11.99 -15.64
N GLU A 152 17.89 -12.61 -16.82
CA GLU A 152 19.06 -13.21 -17.47
C GLU A 152 19.69 -12.27 -18.50
N GLN A 153 18.86 -11.51 -19.22
CA GLN A 153 19.31 -10.61 -20.26
C GLN A 153 18.38 -9.42 -20.40
N VAL A 154 18.96 -8.28 -20.75
CA VAL A 154 18.24 -7.05 -21.11
C VAL A 154 18.78 -6.57 -22.47
N THR A 155 17.88 -6.31 -23.39
CA THR A 155 18.16 -5.63 -24.65
C THR A 155 17.39 -4.32 -24.74
N ASP A 156 17.53 -3.58 -25.84
CA ASP A 156 16.76 -2.36 -26.06
C ASP A 156 15.26 -2.62 -26.29
N TYR A 157 14.88 -3.86 -26.58
CA TYR A 157 13.52 -4.23 -27.00
C TYR A 157 12.87 -5.29 -26.12
N ASP A 158 13.65 -6.14 -25.45
CA ASP A 158 13.14 -7.27 -24.69
C ASP A 158 13.95 -7.56 -23.42
N VAL A 159 13.37 -8.39 -22.57
CA VAL A 159 14.02 -8.96 -21.40
C VAL A 159 13.86 -10.47 -21.40
N LEU A 160 14.93 -11.18 -21.05
CA LEU A 160 14.90 -12.62 -20.85
C LEU A 160 14.81 -12.94 -19.37
N LEU A 161 13.76 -13.69 -19.01
CA LEU A 161 13.58 -14.18 -17.64
C LEU A 161 13.74 -15.68 -17.61
N SER A 162 14.42 -16.20 -16.59
CA SER A 162 14.47 -17.62 -16.28
C SER A 162 13.61 -17.95 -15.05
N ASN A 163 13.13 -19.17 -15.01
CA ASN A 163 12.44 -19.75 -13.85
C ASN A 163 12.91 -21.21 -13.65
N TRP A 164 12.33 -21.94 -12.72
CA TRP A 164 12.66 -23.34 -12.47
C TRP A 164 12.43 -24.26 -13.68
N HIS A 165 11.72 -23.81 -14.70
CA HIS A 165 11.32 -24.58 -15.88
C HIS A 165 11.97 -24.13 -17.19
N GLY A 166 12.91 -23.20 -17.14
CA GLY A 166 13.59 -22.67 -18.32
C GLY A 166 13.45 -21.15 -18.49
N SER A 167 14.01 -20.64 -19.57
CA SER A 167 13.98 -19.23 -19.92
C SER A 167 12.83 -18.91 -20.87
N VAL A 168 12.19 -17.76 -20.66
CA VAL A 168 11.12 -17.23 -21.52
C VAL A 168 11.46 -15.79 -21.89
N SER A 169 11.41 -15.45 -23.17
CA SER A 169 11.59 -14.09 -23.67
C SER A 169 10.25 -13.37 -23.75
N TYR A 170 10.23 -12.10 -23.35
CA TYR A 170 9.07 -11.20 -23.43
C TYR A 170 9.47 -9.95 -24.21
N THR A 171 8.82 -9.72 -25.34
CA THR A 171 9.00 -8.59 -26.25
C THR A 171 7.85 -7.59 -26.13
#